data_5f09042f62f1b47f8ba89be0b9a64849
#
_entry.id   5f09042f62f1b47f8ba89be0b9a64849
#
_cell.length_a   1.000
_cell.length_b   1.000
_cell.length_c   1.000
_cell.angle_alpha   90.00
_cell.angle_beta   90.00
_cell.angle_gamma   90.00
#
_symmetry.space_group_name_H-M   'P 1'
#
loop_
_entity.id
_entity.type
_entity.pdbx_description
1 polymer ?
#
loop_
_entity_poly.entity_id
_entity_poly.type
_entity_poly.pdbx_seq_one_letter_code
_entity_poly.pdbx_strand_id
1 'polypeptide(L)'
;RKTAEAIQAPFEPAVTQKTLEVFDAELRRCVVQLKATCQPDAGVYYRFFYKWERDLTALAQDHGLIPRESSPIVDLQEQVLTNCPGATRAGMDLETSFGLAKVWTFTGGPTPIEQLLRLPAIPESVHQHLDFFHRHGLRHVFFVASDFQQNSMNVYFGLEDDCRSETWIRTLAEETGETPDDEAISQMLSSLAVSVGVGATFSWDAPEMGRWCLYG
;
A
#
# COMPACT_ATOMS: atom_id res chain seq x y z
N ARG A 1 4.26 -22.42 -2.19
CA ARG A 1 5.12 -23.35 -1.45
C ARG A 1 6.55 -23.35 -2.00
N LYS A 2 6.77 -23.82 -3.25
CA LYS A 2 8.13 -23.91 -3.82
C LYS A 2 8.92 -22.58 -3.76
N THR A 3 8.26 -21.47 -4.02
CA THR A 3 8.90 -20.13 -3.95
C THR A 3 9.31 -19.81 -2.50
N ALA A 4 8.42 -20.03 -1.54
CA ALA A 4 8.71 -19.80 -0.12
C ALA A 4 9.87 -20.69 0.36
N GLU A 5 9.85 -21.99 -0.02
CA GLU A 5 10.95 -22.91 0.30
C GLU A 5 12.29 -22.44 -0.31
N ALA A 6 12.28 -21.96 -1.56
CA ALA A 6 13.49 -21.53 -2.26
C ALA A 6 14.17 -20.30 -1.63
N ILE A 7 13.39 -19.40 -1.03
CA ILE A 7 13.89 -18.19 -0.36
C ILE A 7 13.82 -18.28 1.17
N GLN A 8 13.50 -19.45 1.72
CA GLN A 8 13.38 -19.71 3.15
C GLN A 8 12.36 -18.78 3.86
N ALA A 9 11.31 -18.37 3.13
CA ALA A 9 10.27 -17.51 3.66
C ALA A 9 9.22 -18.33 4.44
N PRO A 10 8.58 -17.74 5.47
CA PRO A 10 7.46 -18.35 6.18
C PRO A 10 6.33 -18.79 5.24
N PHE A 11 5.77 -19.95 5.54
CA PHE A 11 4.69 -20.52 4.77
C PHE A 11 3.75 -21.33 5.68
N GLU A 12 2.50 -20.89 5.77
CA GLU A 12 1.46 -21.57 6.51
C GLU A 12 0.45 -22.20 5.53
N PRO A 13 0.47 -23.53 5.35
CA PRO A 13 -0.34 -24.20 4.33
C PRO A 13 -1.84 -23.95 4.48
N ALA A 14 -2.37 -24.00 5.70
CA ALA A 14 -3.79 -23.84 5.95
C ALA A 14 -4.28 -22.42 5.63
N VAL A 15 -3.51 -21.42 6.02
CA VAL A 15 -3.79 -20.00 5.73
C VAL A 15 -3.74 -19.75 4.23
N THR A 16 -2.68 -20.20 3.57
CA THR A 16 -2.51 -20.05 2.13
C THR A 16 -3.64 -20.74 1.37
N GLN A 17 -3.98 -21.98 1.72
CA GLN A 17 -5.04 -22.72 1.05
C GLN A 17 -6.39 -22.04 1.21
N LYS A 18 -6.78 -21.66 2.44
CA LYS A 18 -8.02 -20.94 2.71
C LYS A 18 -8.12 -19.66 1.86
N THR A 19 -7.06 -18.88 1.82
CA THR A 19 -7.02 -17.63 1.08
C THR A 19 -7.17 -17.84 -0.43
N LEU A 20 -6.47 -18.84 -0.97
CA LEU A 20 -6.56 -19.19 -2.40
C LEU A 20 -7.95 -19.74 -2.76
N GLU A 21 -8.60 -20.50 -1.88
CA GLU A 21 -9.97 -21.00 -2.11
C GLU A 21 -10.99 -19.86 -2.13
N VAL A 22 -10.88 -18.90 -1.22
CA VAL A 22 -11.79 -17.74 -1.16
C VAL A 22 -11.70 -16.89 -2.43
N PHE A 23 -10.51 -16.68 -2.99
CA PHE A 23 -10.27 -15.85 -4.16
C PHE A 23 -9.99 -16.64 -5.45
N ASP A 24 -10.29 -17.94 -5.51
CA ASP A 24 -9.97 -18.81 -6.68
C ASP A 24 -10.53 -18.24 -7.99
N ALA A 25 -11.79 -17.78 -7.97
CA ALA A 25 -12.45 -17.28 -9.17
C ALA A 25 -11.77 -16.01 -9.71
N GLU A 26 -11.27 -15.18 -8.83
CA GLU A 26 -10.58 -13.93 -9.13
C GLU A 26 -9.15 -14.20 -9.60
N LEU A 27 -8.43 -15.01 -8.86
CA LEU A 27 -7.03 -15.36 -9.17
C LEU A 27 -6.88 -16.02 -10.55
N ARG A 28 -7.88 -16.81 -10.99
CA ARG A 28 -7.90 -17.42 -12.35
C ARG A 28 -8.06 -16.40 -13.48
N ARG A 29 -8.49 -15.18 -13.18
CA ARG A 29 -8.80 -14.13 -14.18
C ARG A 29 -7.82 -12.96 -14.13
N CYS A 30 -6.88 -12.99 -13.20
CA CYS A 30 -5.90 -11.91 -12.98
C CYS A 30 -4.50 -12.35 -13.35
N VAL A 31 -3.65 -11.34 -13.61
CA VAL A 31 -2.20 -11.52 -13.50
C VAL A 31 -1.84 -11.49 -12.01
N VAL A 32 -1.23 -12.55 -11.53
CA VAL A 32 -0.73 -12.65 -10.16
C VAL A 32 0.75 -12.33 -10.17
N GLN A 33 1.15 -11.34 -9.41
CA GLN A 33 2.55 -10.99 -9.18
C GLN A 33 3.02 -11.63 -7.88
N LEU A 34 4.21 -12.22 -7.89
CA LEU A 34 4.89 -12.67 -6.68
C LEU A 34 5.82 -11.55 -6.20
N LYS A 35 5.75 -11.24 -4.90
CA LYS A 35 6.61 -10.27 -4.25
C LYS A 35 7.32 -10.94 -3.07
N ALA A 36 8.63 -10.84 -3.03
CA ALA A 36 9.46 -11.10 -1.87
C ALA A 36 9.96 -9.78 -1.29
N THR A 37 10.27 -9.75 -0.01
CA THR A 37 10.88 -8.61 0.67
C THR A 37 12.16 -9.04 1.38
N CYS A 38 13.04 -8.09 1.65
CA CYS A 38 14.24 -8.33 2.47
C CYS A 38 13.96 -8.26 3.98
N GLN A 39 12.70 -8.07 4.39
CA GLN A 39 12.34 -8.06 5.81
C GLN A 39 12.46 -9.48 6.37
N PRO A 40 13.14 -9.64 7.52
CA PRO A 40 13.18 -10.92 8.23
C PRO A 40 11.74 -11.41 8.51
N ASP A 41 11.56 -12.71 8.41
CA ASP A 41 10.29 -13.39 8.73
C ASP A 41 9.07 -12.98 7.88
N ALA A 42 9.27 -12.24 6.79
CA ALA A 42 8.19 -11.96 5.84
C ALA A 42 7.97 -13.15 4.90
N GLY A 43 6.70 -13.54 4.72
CA GLY A 43 6.32 -14.57 3.74
C GLY A 43 6.41 -14.07 2.29
N VAL A 44 5.97 -14.91 1.38
CA VAL A 44 5.82 -14.53 -0.04
C VAL A 44 4.46 -13.88 -0.22
N TYR A 45 4.43 -12.73 -0.87
CA TYR A 45 3.18 -12.07 -1.22
C TYR A 45 2.74 -12.46 -2.62
N TYR A 46 1.44 -12.68 -2.78
CA TYR A 46 0.76 -12.76 -4.06
C TYR A 46 -0.04 -11.48 -4.23
N ARG A 47 0.34 -10.67 -5.19
CA ARG A 47 -0.39 -9.44 -5.52
C ARG A 47 -1.20 -9.67 -6.76
N PHE A 48 -2.46 -9.26 -6.75
CA PHE A 48 -3.27 -9.20 -7.96
C PHE A 48 -4.06 -7.89 -8.01
N PHE A 49 -4.18 -7.36 -9.21
CA PHE A 49 -5.02 -6.21 -9.50
C PHE A 49 -6.26 -6.68 -10.23
N TYR A 50 -7.38 -6.04 -9.91
CA TYR A 50 -8.67 -6.38 -10.50
C TYR A 50 -9.47 -5.11 -10.80
N LYS A 51 -10.37 -5.20 -11.81
CA LYS A 51 -11.32 -4.14 -12.18
C LYS A 51 -12.71 -4.76 -12.19
N TRP A 52 -13.20 -5.21 -11.03
CA TRP A 52 -14.49 -5.89 -10.95
C TRP A 52 -15.42 -5.17 -10.00
N GLU A 53 -16.71 -5.33 -10.29
CA GLU A 53 -17.79 -4.78 -9.47
C GLU A 53 -17.96 -5.54 -8.14
N ARG A 54 -17.40 -6.78 -8.04
CA ARG A 54 -17.54 -7.60 -6.85
C ARG A 54 -16.75 -7.01 -5.69
N ASP A 55 -17.41 -6.93 -4.56
CA ASP A 55 -16.79 -6.52 -3.30
C ASP A 55 -15.96 -7.66 -2.72
N LEU A 56 -14.66 -7.65 -2.99
CA LEU A 56 -13.73 -8.65 -2.45
C LEU A 56 -13.39 -8.38 -0.98
N THR A 57 -13.58 -7.18 -0.49
CA THR A 57 -13.43 -6.85 0.94
C THR A 57 -14.55 -7.49 1.73
N ALA A 58 -15.80 -7.34 1.30
CA ALA A 58 -16.93 -8.05 1.90
C ALA A 58 -16.77 -9.57 1.84
N LEU A 59 -16.31 -10.11 0.70
CA LEU A 59 -15.99 -11.54 0.58
C LEU A 59 -14.95 -11.99 1.61
N ALA A 60 -13.89 -11.21 1.79
CA ALA A 60 -12.85 -11.49 2.78
C ALA A 60 -13.40 -11.48 4.21
N GLN A 61 -14.28 -10.54 4.53
CA GLN A 61 -14.98 -10.46 5.83
C GLN A 61 -15.89 -11.67 6.04
N ASP A 62 -16.65 -12.08 5.02
CA ASP A 62 -17.57 -13.22 5.10
C ASP A 62 -16.82 -14.54 5.39
N HIS A 63 -15.61 -14.66 4.90
CA HIS A 63 -14.75 -15.82 5.13
C HIS A 63 -13.79 -15.65 6.32
N GLY A 64 -13.87 -14.54 7.07
CA GLY A 64 -13.04 -14.30 8.25
C GLY A 64 -11.55 -14.19 7.93
N LEU A 65 -11.22 -13.57 6.78
CA LEU A 65 -9.85 -13.21 6.41
C LEU A 65 -9.46 -11.83 6.96
N ILE A 66 -10.44 -10.97 7.19
CA ILE A 66 -10.29 -9.66 7.86
C ILE A 66 -11.45 -9.46 8.85
N PRO A 67 -11.33 -8.55 9.83
CA PRO A 67 -12.39 -8.26 10.79
C PRO A 67 -13.68 -7.84 10.12
N ARG A 68 -14.82 -8.25 10.69
CA ARG A 68 -16.16 -7.78 10.27
C ARG A 68 -16.58 -6.50 10.98
N GLU A 69 -16.00 -6.26 12.15
CA GLU A 69 -16.32 -5.09 12.95
C GLU A 69 -15.83 -3.81 12.28
N SER A 70 -16.64 -2.77 12.34
CA SER A 70 -16.26 -1.45 11.87
C SER A 70 -15.05 -0.95 12.66
N SER A 71 -14.06 -0.49 11.96
CA SER A 71 -12.83 0.12 12.49
C SER A 71 -12.21 1.00 11.42
N PRO A 72 -11.37 1.97 11.76
CA PRO A 72 -10.79 2.88 10.75
C PRO A 72 -10.12 2.14 9.59
N ILE A 73 -9.40 1.05 9.85
CA ILE A 73 -8.73 0.28 8.80
C ILE A 73 -9.71 -0.44 7.85
N VAL A 74 -10.85 -0.91 8.38
CA VAL A 74 -11.91 -1.55 7.60
C VAL A 74 -12.69 -0.51 6.80
N ASP A 75 -13.05 0.60 7.45
CA ASP A 75 -13.91 1.63 6.89
C ASP A 75 -13.21 2.49 5.84
N LEU A 76 -11.88 2.57 5.88
CA LEU A 76 -11.07 3.41 5.00
C LEU A 76 -11.39 3.19 3.51
N GLN A 77 -11.48 1.94 3.08
CA GLN A 77 -11.72 1.61 1.67
C GLN A 77 -13.09 2.10 1.20
N GLU A 78 -14.15 1.88 1.98
CA GLU A 78 -15.50 2.32 1.65
C GLU A 78 -15.63 3.85 1.69
N GLN A 79 -14.95 4.50 2.63
CA GLN A 79 -14.94 5.97 2.67
C GLN A 79 -14.25 6.56 1.44
N VAL A 80 -13.13 6.00 0.98
CA VAL A 80 -12.46 6.43 -0.26
C VAL A 80 -13.37 6.19 -1.47
N LEU A 81 -13.98 5.00 -1.60
CA LEU A 81 -14.88 4.66 -2.70
C LEU A 81 -16.10 5.59 -2.78
N THR A 82 -16.63 5.99 -1.63
CA THR A 82 -17.83 6.84 -1.55
C THR A 82 -17.51 8.32 -1.80
N ASN A 83 -16.35 8.80 -1.37
CA ASN A 83 -16.05 10.24 -1.33
C ASN A 83 -15.06 10.70 -2.40
N CYS A 84 -14.39 9.79 -3.12
CA CYS A 84 -13.50 10.15 -4.22
C CYS A 84 -14.17 9.80 -5.56
N PRO A 85 -14.53 10.80 -6.40
CA PRO A 85 -15.15 10.56 -7.69
C PRO A 85 -14.28 9.67 -8.60
N GLY A 86 -14.87 8.58 -9.09
CA GLY A 86 -14.14 7.63 -9.94
C GLY A 86 -13.27 6.64 -9.19
N ALA A 87 -13.28 6.65 -7.86
CA ALA A 87 -12.55 5.66 -7.07
C ALA A 87 -13.04 4.24 -7.38
N THR A 88 -12.10 3.30 -7.41
CA THR A 88 -12.38 1.89 -7.67
C THR A 88 -11.51 0.99 -6.80
N ARG A 89 -12.02 -0.19 -6.47
CA ARG A 89 -11.18 -1.24 -5.89
C ARG A 89 -10.11 -1.63 -6.91
N ALA A 90 -8.85 -1.71 -6.48
CA ALA A 90 -7.71 -1.89 -7.38
C ALA A 90 -7.03 -3.24 -7.24
N GLY A 91 -6.83 -3.74 -6.03
CA GLY A 91 -6.11 -4.99 -5.85
C GLY A 91 -5.97 -5.45 -4.41
N MET A 92 -5.31 -6.58 -4.24
CA MET A 92 -5.03 -7.20 -2.95
C MET A 92 -3.62 -7.77 -2.92
N ASP A 93 -3.02 -7.74 -1.73
CA ASP A 93 -1.82 -8.50 -1.39
C ASP A 93 -2.22 -9.62 -0.43
N LEU A 94 -1.98 -10.85 -0.84
CA LEU A 94 -2.13 -12.05 -0.02
C LEU A 94 -0.75 -12.51 0.42
N GLU A 95 -0.57 -12.86 1.67
CA GLU A 95 0.73 -13.30 2.21
C GLU A 95 0.64 -14.78 2.68
N THR A 96 1.69 -15.56 2.46
CA THR A 96 1.69 -17.02 2.65
C THR A 96 1.51 -17.52 4.08
N SER A 97 1.80 -16.68 5.07
CA SER A 97 1.63 -17.04 6.49
C SER A 97 0.51 -16.28 7.19
N PHE A 98 0.09 -15.13 6.61
CA PHE A 98 -0.90 -14.25 7.21
C PHE A 98 -2.28 -14.33 6.53
N GLY A 99 -2.31 -14.50 5.21
CA GLY A 99 -3.54 -14.46 4.41
C GLY A 99 -3.72 -13.13 3.69
N LEU A 100 -4.88 -12.47 3.84
CA LEU A 100 -5.11 -11.16 3.23
C LEU A 100 -4.36 -10.07 4.00
N ALA A 101 -3.23 -9.67 3.46
CA ALA A 101 -2.36 -8.67 4.09
C ALA A 101 -2.78 -7.23 3.77
N LYS A 102 -3.19 -6.94 2.52
CA LYS A 102 -3.46 -5.57 2.09
C LYS A 102 -4.56 -5.47 1.04
N VAL A 103 -5.36 -4.43 1.13
CA VAL A 103 -6.36 -4.06 0.12
C VAL A 103 -6.05 -2.67 -0.41
N TRP A 104 -6.14 -2.52 -1.73
CA TRP A 104 -5.79 -1.31 -2.47
C TRP A 104 -7.03 -0.68 -3.11
N THR A 105 -7.18 0.62 -2.96
CA THR A 105 -8.18 1.42 -3.67
C THR A 105 -7.49 2.49 -4.51
N PHE A 106 -7.82 2.53 -5.80
CA PHE A 106 -7.49 3.64 -6.70
C PHE A 106 -8.46 4.80 -6.42
N THR A 107 -7.95 6.01 -6.29
CA THR A 107 -8.75 7.19 -5.91
C THR A 107 -9.53 7.82 -7.07
N GLY A 108 -9.45 7.23 -8.28
CA GLY A 108 -10.13 7.74 -9.47
C GLY A 108 -9.29 8.67 -10.34
N GLY A 109 -8.11 9.03 -9.90
CA GLY A 109 -7.17 9.95 -10.55
C GLY A 109 -6.37 10.74 -9.52
N PRO A 110 -5.71 11.83 -9.91
CA PRO A 110 -4.95 12.68 -9.01
C PRO A 110 -5.87 13.38 -8.00
N THR A 111 -6.08 12.77 -6.86
CA THR A 111 -6.95 13.29 -5.78
C THR A 111 -6.11 14.14 -4.83
N PRO A 112 -6.47 15.41 -4.58
CA PRO A 112 -5.78 16.23 -3.60
C PRO A 112 -5.76 15.57 -2.22
N ILE A 113 -4.60 15.61 -1.53
CA ILE A 113 -4.46 15.01 -0.19
C ILE A 113 -5.47 15.59 0.80
N GLU A 114 -5.80 16.87 0.70
CA GLU A 114 -6.77 17.56 1.56
C GLU A 114 -8.19 17.00 1.40
N GLN A 115 -8.51 16.40 0.26
CA GLN A 115 -9.80 15.73 0.08
C GLN A 115 -9.83 14.43 0.91
N LEU A 116 -8.74 13.67 0.92
CA LEU A 116 -8.64 12.46 1.74
C LEU A 116 -8.68 12.77 3.23
N LEU A 117 -8.03 13.86 3.66
CA LEU A 117 -8.01 14.28 5.06
C LEU A 117 -9.39 14.60 5.64
N ARG A 118 -10.42 14.74 4.82
CA ARG A 118 -11.81 14.91 5.29
C ARG A 118 -12.49 13.60 5.69
N LEU A 119 -11.86 12.47 5.41
CA LEU A 119 -12.42 11.15 5.70
C LEU A 119 -12.13 10.77 7.15
N PRO A 120 -13.16 10.41 7.95
CA PRO A 120 -12.98 10.06 9.37
C PRO A 120 -12.04 8.88 9.63
N ALA A 121 -11.87 7.98 8.65
CA ALA A 121 -10.98 6.83 8.79
C ALA A 121 -9.49 7.18 8.60
N ILE A 122 -9.15 8.37 8.15
CA ILE A 122 -7.74 8.78 7.96
C ILE A 122 -7.07 8.97 9.33
N PRO A 123 -5.89 8.37 9.58
CA PRO A 123 -5.14 8.58 10.82
C PRO A 123 -4.79 10.05 11.04
N GLU A 124 -4.82 10.50 12.30
CA GLU A 124 -4.42 11.85 12.69
C GLU A 124 -2.96 12.15 12.28
N SER A 125 -2.12 11.14 12.28
CA SER A 125 -0.73 11.25 11.83
C SER A 125 -0.60 11.73 10.38
N VAL A 126 -1.54 11.42 9.49
CA VAL A 126 -1.55 11.93 8.10
C VAL A 126 -1.81 13.44 8.09
N HIS A 127 -2.74 13.93 8.93
CA HIS A 127 -3.04 15.37 9.07
C HIS A 127 -1.81 16.14 9.56
N GLN A 128 -1.08 15.59 10.53
CA GLN A 128 0.12 16.21 11.09
C GLN A 128 1.27 16.32 10.07
N HIS A 129 1.27 15.49 9.03
CA HIS A 129 2.29 15.50 7.96
C HIS A 129 1.88 16.31 6.72
N LEU A 130 0.77 17.04 6.74
CA LEU A 130 0.30 17.79 5.57
C LEU A 130 1.33 18.82 5.07
N ASP A 131 1.95 19.57 5.97
CA ASP A 131 2.99 20.54 5.62
C ASP A 131 4.24 19.87 5.02
N PHE A 132 4.61 18.69 5.52
CA PHE A 132 5.67 17.87 4.95
C PHE A 132 5.31 17.46 3.51
N PHE A 133 4.12 16.96 3.27
CA PHE A 133 3.68 16.60 1.92
C PHE A 133 3.73 17.79 0.96
N HIS A 134 3.26 18.96 1.39
CA HIS A 134 3.27 20.16 0.56
C HIS A 134 4.69 20.63 0.23
N ARG A 135 5.62 20.65 1.21
CA ARG A 135 7.03 21.03 0.98
C ARG A 135 7.71 20.13 -0.04
N HIS A 136 7.35 18.85 -0.06
CA HIS A 136 7.93 17.85 -0.97
C HIS A 136 7.14 17.67 -2.27
N GLY A 137 6.13 18.49 -2.56
CA GLY A 137 5.32 18.40 -3.78
C GLY A 137 4.39 17.17 -3.83
N LEU A 138 4.18 16.49 -2.70
CA LEU A 138 3.33 15.32 -2.56
C LEU A 138 1.86 15.73 -2.41
N ARG A 139 1.25 16.22 -3.48
CA ARG A 139 -0.08 16.85 -3.45
C ARG A 139 -1.20 15.93 -3.88
N HIS A 140 -0.91 14.98 -4.77
CA HIS A 140 -1.93 14.17 -5.41
C HIS A 140 -1.76 12.70 -5.10
N VAL A 141 -2.80 12.12 -4.51
CA VAL A 141 -2.87 10.70 -4.16
C VAL A 141 -3.55 9.93 -5.28
N PHE A 142 -2.98 8.79 -5.64
CA PHE A 142 -3.52 7.88 -6.65
C PHE A 142 -4.05 6.58 -6.03
N PHE A 143 -3.43 6.13 -4.93
CA PHE A 143 -3.88 4.93 -4.24
C PHE A 143 -3.85 5.12 -2.74
N VAL A 144 -4.79 4.46 -2.09
CA VAL A 144 -4.82 4.27 -0.65
C VAL A 144 -4.89 2.77 -0.38
N ALA A 145 -4.20 2.29 0.64
CA ALA A 145 -4.29 0.89 1.01
C ALA A 145 -4.47 0.70 2.52
N SER A 146 -5.32 -0.26 2.90
CA SER A 146 -5.43 -0.80 4.25
C SER A 146 -4.50 -2.00 4.37
N ASP A 147 -3.51 -1.94 5.25
CA ASP A 147 -2.58 -3.02 5.55
C ASP A 147 -2.99 -3.70 6.86
N PHE A 148 -3.71 -4.82 6.74
CA PHE A 148 -4.25 -5.56 7.89
C PHE A 148 -3.16 -6.30 8.67
N GLN A 149 -2.05 -6.63 8.02
CA GLN A 149 -0.92 -7.28 8.67
C GLN A 149 -0.16 -6.34 9.60
N GLN A 150 -0.04 -5.06 9.20
CA GLN A 150 0.71 -4.05 9.94
C GLN A 150 -0.19 -3.09 10.72
N ASN A 151 -1.52 -3.27 10.69
CA ASN A 151 -2.49 -2.31 11.22
C ASN A 151 -2.18 -0.87 10.80
N SER A 152 -2.00 -0.66 9.49
CA SER A 152 -1.56 0.62 8.96
C SER A 152 -2.26 0.99 7.66
N MET A 153 -2.20 2.29 7.34
CA MET A 153 -2.63 2.86 6.08
C MET A 153 -1.41 3.19 5.23
N ASN A 154 -1.51 2.97 3.93
CA ASN A 154 -0.54 3.49 2.98
C ASN A 154 -1.20 4.50 2.03
N VAL A 155 -0.55 5.62 1.81
CA VAL A 155 -0.92 6.64 0.83
C VAL A 155 0.12 6.65 -0.27
N TYR A 156 -0.31 6.65 -1.53
CA TYR A 156 0.58 6.62 -2.69
C TYR A 156 0.38 7.88 -3.52
N PHE A 157 1.42 8.69 -3.57
CA PHE A 157 1.47 9.93 -4.35
C PHE A 157 2.11 9.69 -5.71
N GLY A 158 1.58 10.33 -6.75
CA GLY A 158 2.31 10.51 -7.99
C GLY A 158 3.30 11.66 -7.86
N LEU A 159 4.47 11.50 -8.45
CA LEU A 159 5.47 12.55 -8.47
C LEU A 159 5.37 13.37 -9.76
N GLU A 160 5.49 14.69 -9.62
CA GLU A 160 5.75 15.61 -10.70
C GLU A 160 7.22 15.48 -11.16
N ASP A 161 7.54 15.90 -12.37
CA ASP A 161 8.86 15.66 -12.97
C ASP A 161 10.03 16.30 -12.20
N ASP A 162 9.81 17.45 -11.55
CA ASP A 162 10.78 18.14 -10.72
C ASP A 162 11.08 17.42 -9.39
N CYS A 163 10.20 16.54 -8.92
CA CYS A 163 10.38 15.73 -7.72
C CYS A 163 11.24 14.48 -7.94
N ARG A 164 11.90 14.32 -9.09
CA ARG A 164 12.70 13.11 -9.43
C ARG A 164 14.20 13.36 -9.39
N SER A 165 14.63 14.43 -8.74
CA SER A 165 16.07 14.75 -8.65
C SER A 165 16.72 14.07 -7.46
N GLU A 166 18.04 13.82 -7.57
CA GLU A 166 18.85 13.35 -6.45
C GLU A 166 18.71 14.27 -5.24
N THR A 167 18.73 15.59 -5.45
CA THR A 167 18.57 16.58 -4.38
C THR A 167 17.23 16.41 -3.66
N TRP A 168 16.13 16.21 -4.38
CA TRP A 168 14.83 16.03 -3.79
C TRP A 168 14.77 14.74 -2.93
N ILE A 169 15.30 13.63 -3.44
CA ILE A 169 15.34 12.34 -2.70
C ILE A 169 16.15 12.51 -1.42
N ARG A 170 17.30 13.18 -1.50
CA ARG A 170 18.17 13.43 -0.36
C ARG A 170 17.46 14.28 0.70
N THR A 171 16.84 15.38 0.30
CA THR A 171 16.08 16.25 1.21
C THR A 171 14.94 15.50 1.89
N LEU A 172 14.20 14.66 1.13
CA LEU A 172 13.13 13.83 1.68
C LEU A 172 13.68 12.84 2.73
N ALA A 173 14.78 12.17 2.44
CA ALA A 173 15.42 11.23 3.34
C ALA A 173 15.93 11.91 4.62
N GLU A 174 16.63 13.03 4.50
CA GLU A 174 17.16 13.80 5.63
C GLU A 174 16.05 14.29 6.58
N GLU A 175 14.94 14.82 6.03
CA GLU A 175 13.80 15.22 6.85
C GLU A 175 13.09 14.06 7.55
N THR A 176 13.26 12.83 7.06
CA THR A 176 12.73 11.62 7.71
C THR A 176 13.75 10.91 8.60
N GLY A 177 14.90 11.53 8.83
CA GLY A 177 15.94 11.02 9.73
C GLY A 177 16.87 9.96 9.11
N GLU A 178 16.78 9.79 7.79
CA GLU A 178 17.63 8.86 7.06
C GLU A 178 18.89 9.55 6.51
N THR A 179 19.97 8.82 6.42
CA THR A 179 21.23 9.31 5.79
C THR A 179 21.48 8.44 4.55
N PRO A 180 21.00 8.83 3.39
CA PRO A 180 21.14 8.02 2.20
C PRO A 180 22.57 8.03 1.68
N ASP A 181 23.04 6.87 1.23
CA ASP A 181 24.29 6.68 0.53
C ASP A 181 24.17 7.20 -0.92
N ASP A 182 25.19 7.93 -1.40
CA ASP A 182 25.22 8.52 -2.74
C ASP A 182 25.11 7.46 -3.84
N GLU A 183 25.77 6.32 -3.64
CA GLU A 183 25.73 5.20 -4.58
C GLU A 183 24.34 4.57 -4.62
N ALA A 184 23.71 4.40 -3.46
CA ALA A 184 22.34 3.87 -3.36
C ALA A 184 21.33 4.78 -4.06
N ILE A 185 21.41 6.11 -3.91
CA ILE A 185 20.54 7.06 -4.62
C ILE A 185 20.77 6.95 -6.14
N SER A 186 22.04 6.94 -6.57
CA SER A 186 22.36 6.85 -8.00
C SER A 186 21.86 5.55 -8.63
N GLN A 187 22.04 4.42 -7.97
CA GLN A 187 21.51 3.13 -8.42
C GLN A 187 19.98 3.13 -8.46
N MET A 188 19.33 3.69 -7.46
CA MET A 188 17.87 3.81 -7.42
C MET A 188 17.36 4.64 -8.60
N LEU A 189 17.92 5.85 -8.82
CA LEU A 189 17.53 6.72 -9.93
C LEU A 189 17.72 6.06 -11.29
N SER A 190 18.81 5.29 -11.46
CA SER A 190 19.06 4.56 -12.71
C SER A 190 18.07 3.42 -12.95
N SER A 191 17.45 2.91 -11.88
CA SER A 191 16.51 1.78 -11.91
C SER A 191 15.05 2.20 -11.97
N LEU A 192 14.75 3.45 -11.62
CA LEU A 192 13.37 3.96 -11.63
C LEU A 192 12.85 4.15 -13.06
N ALA A 193 11.65 3.68 -13.30
CA ALA A 193 10.95 3.88 -14.55
C ALA A 193 10.56 5.35 -14.75
N VAL A 194 10.02 5.67 -15.92
CA VAL A 194 9.56 7.03 -16.28
C VAL A 194 8.47 7.54 -15.31
N SER A 195 7.72 6.63 -14.70
CA SER A 195 6.66 6.96 -13.74
C SER A 195 7.12 6.57 -12.34
N VAL A 196 7.34 7.54 -11.48
CA VAL A 196 7.75 7.32 -10.08
C VAL A 196 6.66 7.82 -9.14
N GLY A 197 6.42 7.05 -8.09
CA GLY A 197 5.50 7.42 -7.01
C GLY A 197 6.16 7.31 -5.64
N VAL A 198 5.60 7.98 -4.66
CA VAL A 198 5.97 7.85 -3.24
C VAL A 198 4.85 7.16 -2.48
N GLY A 199 5.19 6.16 -1.70
CA GLY A 199 4.32 5.57 -0.71
C GLY A 199 4.72 6.00 0.69
N ALA A 200 3.77 6.50 1.48
CA ALA A 200 3.95 6.81 2.88
C ALA A 200 3.03 5.92 3.73
N THR A 201 3.54 5.38 4.85
CA THR A 201 2.83 4.45 5.73
C THR A 201 2.56 5.12 7.07
N PHE A 202 1.31 5.03 7.53
CA PHE A 202 0.84 5.60 8.79
C PHE A 202 0.06 4.56 9.59
N SER A 203 0.25 4.55 10.92
CA SER A 203 -0.56 3.79 11.85
C SER A 203 -1.62 4.69 12.48
N TRP A 204 -2.73 4.09 12.94
CA TRP A 204 -3.72 4.81 13.76
C TRP A 204 -3.24 5.03 15.19
N ASP A 205 -2.24 4.24 15.63
CA ASP A 205 -1.76 4.21 17.01
C ASP A 205 -0.44 5.00 17.22
N ALA A 206 0.12 5.60 16.16
CA ALA A 206 1.38 6.33 16.21
C ALA A 206 1.28 7.68 15.47
N PRO A 207 1.87 8.76 16.03
CA PRO A 207 1.86 10.07 15.40
C PRO A 207 2.87 10.22 14.26
N GLU A 208 3.88 9.35 14.19
CA GLU A 208 4.94 9.43 13.22
C GLU A 208 4.56 8.73 11.90
N MET A 209 5.16 9.16 10.80
CA MET A 209 5.19 8.40 9.56
C MET A 209 6.11 7.19 9.75
N GLY A 210 5.54 5.99 9.70
CA GLY A 210 6.28 4.76 9.97
C GLY A 210 7.28 4.38 8.88
N ARG A 211 7.01 4.77 7.63
CA ARG A 211 7.87 4.49 6.48
C ARG A 211 7.47 5.34 5.28
N TRP A 212 8.46 5.65 4.45
CA TRP A 212 8.22 6.06 3.07
C TRP A 212 9.03 5.18 2.10
N CYS A 213 8.64 5.13 0.84
CA CYS A 213 9.35 4.39 -0.21
C CYS A 213 9.04 4.97 -1.59
N LEU A 214 9.99 4.83 -2.49
CA LEU A 214 9.83 5.16 -3.91
C LEU A 214 9.40 3.92 -4.68
N TYR A 215 8.56 4.15 -5.68
CA TYR A 215 8.07 3.13 -6.62
C TYR A 215 8.35 3.59 -8.05
N GLY A 216 8.82 2.69 -8.89
CA GLY A 216 9.04 2.89 -10.31
C GLY A 216 8.49 1.76 -11.18
#